data_5d005e4b757fe095b6a04e457c8a2324
#
_entry.id   5d005e4b757fe095b6a04e457c8a2324
#
_cell.length_a   1.000
_cell.length_b   1.000
_cell.length_c   1.000
_cell.angle_alpha   90.00
_cell.angle_beta   90.00
_cell.angle_gamma   90.00
#
_symmetry.space_group_name_H-M   'P 1'
#
loop_
_entity.id
_entity.type
_entity.pdbx_description
1 polymer ?
#
loop_
_entity_poly.entity_id
_entity_poly.type
_entity_poly.pdbx_seq_one_letter_code
_entity_poly.pdbx_strand_id
1 'polypeptide(L)'
;MIGISACLGGVCCRYDGRMQKINLIKELIAANEAVLVCPEVMGGLPIPRVPAEIAGGDGFDVWQGKAKVINQNQEDVTECFKQGARVAYEKLQAQQVTTLILKERSPSCGKSQIYDGTFSGTKKTGVGVATAYFIQKGMQVYSEADLPTLCSQRGILLGD
;
A
#
# COMPACT_ATOMS: atom_id res chain seq x y z
N MET A 1 8.33 14.82 5.25
CA MET A 1 8.64 13.42 4.81
C MET A 1 7.34 12.69 4.52
N ILE A 2 7.25 12.05 3.38
CA ILE A 2 6.05 11.34 2.92
C ILE A 2 6.40 9.88 2.72
N GLY A 3 5.51 8.97 3.13
CA GLY A 3 5.64 7.56 2.85
C GLY A 3 5.02 7.23 1.50
N ILE A 4 5.68 6.41 0.69
CA ILE A 4 5.25 6.09 -0.67
C ILE A 4 5.40 4.60 -0.91
N SER A 5 4.39 3.99 -1.56
CA SER A 5 4.52 2.61 -2.04
C SER A 5 5.76 2.52 -2.94
N ALA A 6 6.65 1.59 -2.65
CA ALA A 6 7.94 1.49 -3.33
C ALA A 6 7.79 1.31 -4.85
N CYS A 7 6.76 0.58 -5.31
CA CYS A 7 6.52 0.41 -6.75
C CYS A 7 6.19 1.72 -7.46
N LEU A 8 5.61 2.70 -6.77
CA LEU A 8 5.36 4.03 -7.35
C LEU A 8 6.65 4.83 -7.46
N GLY A 9 7.64 4.50 -6.63
CA GLY A 9 8.96 5.14 -6.65
C GLY A 9 9.94 4.54 -7.64
N GLY A 10 9.50 3.62 -8.48
CA GLY A 10 10.33 2.97 -9.48
C GLY A 10 11.06 1.73 -8.98
N VAL A 11 10.71 1.23 -7.80
CA VAL A 11 11.27 -0.02 -7.27
C VAL A 11 10.45 -1.20 -7.77
N CYS A 12 11.11 -2.25 -8.28
CA CYS A 12 10.45 -3.44 -8.80
C CYS A 12 10.00 -4.35 -7.65
N CYS A 13 8.95 -3.95 -6.92
CA CYS A 13 8.43 -4.72 -5.78
C CYS A 13 6.99 -5.21 -5.98
N ARG A 14 6.37 -4.95 -7.13
CA ARG A 14 5.04 -5.46 -7.44
C ARG A 14 5.10 -6.98 -7.63
N TYR A 15 3.93 -7.64 -7.49
CA TYR A 15 3.85 -9.10 -7.61
C TYR A 15 4.42 -9.64 -8.93
N ASP A 16 4.35 -8.84 -10.01
CA ASP A 16 4.85 -9.22 -11.35
C ASP A 16 6.27 -8.68 -11.63
N GLY A 17 6.91 -8.03 -10.67
CA GLY A 17 8.23 -7.43 -10.83
C GLY A 17 8.26 -6.13 -11.62
N ARG A 18 7.11 -5.60 -12.02
CA ARG A 18 7.02 -4.34 -12.77
C ARG A 18 7.13 -3.14 -11.85
N MET A 19 7.51 -1.99 -12.44
CA MET A 19 7.56 -0.72 -11.73
C MET A 19 6.67 0.32 -12.40
N GLN A 20 6.22 1.29 -11.64
CA GLN A 20 5.49 2.45 -12.11
C GLN A 20 6.30 3.70 -11.83
N LYS A 21 6.43 4.60 -12.82
CA LYS A 21 7.19 5.84 -12.66
C LYS A 21 6.23 7.03 -12.72
N ILE A 22 6.29 7.88 -11.71
CA ILE A 22 5.46 9.07 -11.59
C ILE A 22 6.38 10.25 -11.26
N ASN A 23 6.26 11.34 -12.02
CA ASN A 23 7.18 12.48 -11.92
C ASN A 23 7.23 13.12 -10.54
N LEU A 24 6.07 13.37 -9.90
CA LEU A 24 6.05 13.94 -8.56
C LEU A 24 6.82 13.08 -7.58
N ILE A 25 6.66 11.78 -7.65
CA ILE A 25 7.32 10.84 -6.76
C ILE A 25 8.82 10.85 -6.98
N LYS A 26 9.27 10.92 -8.23
CA LYS A 26 10.70 11.06 -8.54
C LYS A 26 11.29 12.34 -7.93
N GLU A 27 10.55 13.43 -8.01
CA GLU A 27 10.99 14.70 -7.42
C GLU A 27 11.11 14.61 -5.90
N LEU A 28 10.14 13.96 -5.23
CA LEU A 28 10.17 13.77 -3.78
C LEU A 28 11.35 12.90 -3.36
N ILE A 29 11.65 11.85 -4.11
CA ILE A 29 12.79 10.98 -3.83
C ILE A 29 14.09 11.75 -4.02
N ALA A 30 14.22 12.49 -5.12
CA ALA A 30 15.42 13.27 -5.41
C ALA A 30 15.69 14.34 -4.35
N ALA A 31 14.63 14.91 -3.76
CA ALA A 31 14.72 15.88 -2.68
C ALA A 31 14.91 15.25 -1.29
N ASN A 32 14.99 13.92 -1.21
CA ASN A 32 15.08 13.18 0.05
C ASN A 32 13.89 13.43 0.99
N GLU A 33 12.71 13.60 0.40
CA GLU A 33 11.47 13.88 1.13
C GLU A 33 10.49 12.70 1.13
N ALA A 34 10.93 11.52 0.69
CA ALA A 34 10.12 10.31 0.60
C ALA A 34 10.76 9.14 1.32
N VAL A 35 9.91 8.34 1.97
CA VAL A 35 10.29 7.03 2.53
C VAL A 35 9.52 5.98 1.75
N LEU A 36 10.25 5.05 1.12
CA LEU A 36 9.63 3.99 0.32
C LEU A 36 9.31 2.79 1.18
N VAL A 37 8.10 2.24 1.03
CA VAL A 37 7.68 1.04 1.73
C VAL A 37 6.98 0.09 0.76
N CYS A 38 7.18 -1.21 0.99
CA CYS A 38 6.41 -2.27 0.34
C CYS A 38 5.99 -3.27 1.41
N PRO A 39 4.79 -3.13 1.98
CA PRO A 39 4.36 -4.01 3.06
C PRO A 39 4.38 -5.48 2.69
N GLU A 40 4.10 -5.82 1.43
CA GLU A 40 4.13 -7.22 0.99
C GLU A 40 5.53 -7.81 1.09
N VAL A 41 6.54 -7.11 0.60
CA VAL A 41 7.94 -7.55 0.70
C VAL A 41 8.40 -7.54 2.15
N MET A 42 8.02 -6.54 2.92
CA MET A 42 8.36 -6.43 4.34
C MET A 42 7.74 -7.56 5.17
N GLY A 43 6.63 -8.13 4.70
CA GLY A 43 6.01 -9.32 5.29
C GLY A 43 6.63 -10.64 4.87
N GLY A 44 7.70 -10.61 4.07
CA GLY A 44 8.44 -11.79 3.65
C GLY A 44 8.00 -12.39 2.32
N LEU A 45 7.15 -11.71 1.57
CA LEU A 45 6.72 -12.21 0.25
C LEU A 45 7.78 -11.93 -0.81
N PRO A 46 8.02 -12.87 -1.74
CA PRO A 46 9.06 -12.71 -2.78
C PRO A 46 8.64 -11.76 -3.90
N ILE A 47 9.59 -11.42 -4.77
CA ILE A 47 9.38 -10.69 -6.02
C ILE A 47 9.98 -11.54 -7.16
N PRO A 48 9.23 -11.91 -8.19
CA PRO A 48 7.77 -11.83 -8.29
C PRO A 48 7.07 -12.82 -7.35
N ARG A 49 5.77 -12.63 -7.18
CA ARG A 49 4.97 -13.51 -6.33
C ARG A 49 3.59 -13.75 -6.92
N VAL A 50 2.92 -14.78 -6.40
CA VAL A 50 1.55 -15.11 -6.82
C VAL A 50 0.62 -13.97 -6.38
N PRO A 51 -0.28 -13.49 -7.26
CA PRO A 51 -1.25 -12.47 -6.88
C PRO A 51 -2.14 -12.94 -5.73
N ALA A 52 -2.53 -12.00 -4.87
CA ALA A 52 -3.39 -12.25 -3.73
C ALA A 52 -4.57 -11.28 -3.72
N GLU A 53 -5.68 -11.69 -3.11
CA GLU A 53 -6.87 -10.86 -2.94
C GLU A 53 -7.43 -11.07 -1.54
N ILE A 54 -8.18 -10.07 -1.04
CA ILE A 54 -8.87 -10.19 0.25
C ILE A 54 -10.23 -10.86 0.01
N ALA A 55 -10.45 -11.97 0.67
CA ALA A 55 -11.71 -12.71 0.60
C ALA A 55 -12.52 -12.49 1.89
N GLY A 56 -13.80 -12.17 1.75
CA GLY A 56 -14.72 -12.03 2.88
C GLY A 56 -14.85 -10.64 3.47
N GLY A 57 -14.22 -9.63 2.87
CA GLY A 57 -14.29 -8.26 3.36
C GLY A 57 -13.13 -7.41 2.83
N ASP A 58 -12.71 -6.41 3.58
CA ASP A 58 -11.57 -5.56 3.24
C ASP A 58 -10.48 -5.64 4.32
N GLY A 59 -9.52 -4.71 4.27
CA GLY A 59 -8.41 -4.69 5.22
C GLY A 59 -8.85 -4.53 6.67
N PHE A 60 -9.88 -3.75 6.96
CA PHE A 60 -10.40 -3.63 8.32
C PHE A 60 -10.95 -4.96 8.81
N ASP A 61 -11.66 -5.69 7.95
CA ASP A 61 -12.20 -7.01 8.28
C ASP A 61 -11.10 -8.04 8.52
N VAL A 62 -9.99 -7.94 7.79
CA VAL A 62 -8.82 -8.80 8.01
C VAL A 62 -8.28 -8.61 9.43
N TRP A 63 -8.16 -7.38 9.90
CA TRP A 63 -7.67 -7.09 11.26
C TRP A 63 -8.63 -7.55 12.33
N GLN A 64 -9.94 -7.62 12.03
CA GLN A 64 -10.95 -8.11 12.95
C GLN A 64 -11.13 -9.64 12.90
N GLY A 65 -10.40 -10.32 12.04
CA GLY A 65 -10.52 -11.78 11.87
C GLY A 65 -11.71 -12.23 11.04
N LYS A 66 -12.37 -11.30 10.33
CA LYS A 66 -13.58 -11.59 9.53
C LYS A 66 -13.27 -11.86 8.07
N ALA A 67 -12.06 -11.53 7.61
CA ALA A 67 -11.62 -11.71 6.23
C ALA A 67 -10.20 -12.25 6.21
N LYS A 68 -9.79 -12.83 5.08
CA LYS A 68 -8.47 -13.41 4.88
C LYS A 68 -7.87 -12.93 3.58
N VAL A 69 -6.54 -12.92 3.52
CA VAL A 69 -5.80 -12.69 2.27
C VAL A 69 -5.39 -14.05 1.73
N ILE A 70 -5.86 -14.36 0.53
CA ILE A 70 -5.63 -15.65 -0.13
C ILE A 70 -4.93 -15.39 -1.45
N ASN A 71 -3.89 -16.15 -1.76
CA ASN A 71 -3.24 -16.01 -3.07
C ASN A 71 -3.92 -16.89 -4.12
N GLN A 72 -3.49 -16.74 -5.38
CA GLN A 72 -4.09 -17.46 -6.50
C GLN A 72 -3.92 -18.99 -6.40
N ASN A 73 -2.93 -19.45 -5.65
CA ASN A 73 -2.72 -20.88 -5.36
C ASN A 73 -3.54 -21.38 -4.16
N GLN A 74 -4.50 -20.58 -3.67
CA GLN A 74 -5.37 -20.91 -2.54
C GLN A 74 -4.63 -21.00 -1.21
N GLU A 75 -3.47 -20.38 -1.09
CA GLU A 75 -2.70 -20.32 0.15
C GLU A 75 -3.12 -19.09 0.95
N ASP A 76 -3.24 -19.26 2.27
CA ASP A 76 -3.55 -18.16 3.20
C ASP A 76 -2.27 -17.40 3.51
N VAL A 77 -2.20 -16.16 3.07
CA VAL A 77 -1.04 -15.28 3.29
C VAL A 77 -1.38 -14.09 4.22
N THR A 78 -2.46 -14.23 4.97
CA THR A 78 -2.97 -13.17 5.87
C THR A 78 -1.88 -12.67 6.83
N GLU A 79 -1.16 -13.57 7.49
CA GLU A 79 -0.14 -13.16 8.47
C GLU A 79 1.03 -12.43 7.83
N CYS A 80 1.41 -12.80 6.59
CA CYS A 80 2.43 -12.06 5.85
C CYS A 80 2.02 -10.62 5.61
N PHE A 81 0.76 -10.40 5.23
CA PHE A 81 0.23 -9.06 4.98
C PHE A 81 0.13 -8.24 6.27
N LYS A 82 -0.31 -8.87 7.37
CA LYS A 82 -0.37 -8.20 8.68
C LYS A 82 1.03 -7.82 9.18
N GLN A 83 1.97 -8.75 9.10
CA GLN A 83 3.35 -8.50 9.54
C GLN A 83 4.00 -7.40 8.71
N GLY A 84 3.77 -7.42 7.39
CA GLY A 84 4.27 -6.38 6.51
C GLY A 84 3.73 -5.00 6.86
N ALA A 85 2.46 -4.91 7.22
CA ALA A 85 1.85 -3.66 7.66
C ALA A 85 2.51 -3.14 8.93
N ARG A 86 2.76 -4.01 9.90
CA ARG A 86 3.41 -3.64 11.17
C ARG A 86 4.84 -3.15 10.93
N VAL A 87 5.61 -3.86 10.13
CA VAL A 87 7.01 -3.50 9.82
C VAL A 87 7.06 -2.17 9.06
N ALA A 88 6.18 -1.99 8.07
CA ALA A 88 6.11 -0.74 7.32
C ALA A 88 5.75 0.44 8.24
N TYR A 89 4.79 0.25 9.15
CA TYR A 89 4.42 1.28 10.11
C TYR A 89 5.59 1.68 11.00
N GLU A 90 6.32 0.72 11.53
CA GLU A 90 7.50 0.98 12.37
C GLU A 90 8.53 1.83 11.63
N LYS A 91 8.80 1.48 10.36
CA LYS A 91 9.73 2.25 9.52
C LYS A 91 9.25 3.68 9.31
N LEU A 92 7.96 3.86 9.01
CA LEU A 92 7.36 5.17 8.78
C LEU A 92 7.36 6.01 10.06
N GLN A 93 7.01 5.41 11.19
CA GLN A 93 6.98 6.09 12.48
C GLN A 93 8.38 6.56 12.90
N ALA A 94 9.40 5.74 12.67
CA ALA A 94 10.78 6.10 12.97
C ALA A 94 11.26 7.33 12.18
N GLN A 95 10.68 7.58 11.00
CA GLN A 95 10.95 8.73 10.16
C GLN A 95 9.95 9.87 10.37
N GLN A 96 9.05 9.75 11.34
CA GLN A 96 8.01 10.73 11.66
C GLN A 96 7.07 11.02 10.49
N VAL A 97 6.80 10.03 9.68
CA VAL A 97 5.88 10.12 8.54
C VAL A 97 4.44 10.02 9.03
N THR A 98 3.58 10.93 8.56
CA THR A 98 2.15 10.91 8.88
C THR A 98 1.27 10.92 7.62
N THR A 99 1.84 11.14 6.45
CA THR A 99 1.12 11.20 5.17
C THR A 99 1.71 10.18 4.21
N LEU A 100 0.82 9.44 3.54
CA LEU A 100 1.19 8.34 2.66
C LEU A 100 0.56 8.49 1.29
N ILE A 101 1.29 8.06 0.26
CA ILE A 101 0.77 7.88 -1.10
C ILE A 101 0.99 6.41 -1.45
N LEU A 102 -0.10 5.64 -1.54
CA LEU A 102 -0.05 4.20 -1.70
C LEU A 102 -0.64 3.76 -3.04
N LYS A 103 -0.17 2.63 -3.54
CA LYS A 103 -0.64 2.03 -4.80
C LYS A 103 -2.07 1.52 -4.64
N GLU A 104 -2.98 2.03 -5.48
CA GLU A 104 -4.39 1.62 -5.47
C GLU A 104 -4.56 0.15 -5.90
N ARG A 105 -5.66 -0.46 -5.52
CA ARG A 105 -6.10 -1.83 -5.86
C ARG A 105 -5.26 -2.95 -5.27
N SER A 106 -4.15 -2.65 -4.62
CA SER A 106 -3.35 -3.65 -3.94
C SER A 106 -4.09 -4.22 -2.72
N PRO A 107 -4.02 -5.51 -2.44
CA PRO A 107 -4.59 -6.06 -1.20
C PRO A 107 -3.88 -5.54 0.06
N SER A 108 -2.69 -4.99 -0.08
CA SER A 108 -1.96 -4.33 1.01
C SER A 108 -2.23 -2.84 1.06
N CYS A 109 -2.09 -2.13 -0.07
CA CYS A 109 -2.01 -0.67 -0.12
C CYS A 109 -3.24 0.02 -0.73
N GLY A 110 -4.24 -0.72 -1.20
CA GLY A 110 -5.43 -0.12 -1.80
C GLY A 110 -6.12 0.85 -0.85
N LYS A 111 -6.51 2.01 -1.36
CA LYS A 111 -7.14 3.06 -0.55
C LYS A 111 -8.65 3.10 -0.74
N SER A 112 -9.13 2.95 -1.98
CA SER A 112 -10.56 3.10 -2.32
C SER A 112 -11.14 1.83 -2.90
N GLN A 113 -10.36 1.10 -3.66
CA GLN A 113 -10.80 -0.12 -4.34
C GLN A 113 -9.77 -1.23 -4.16
N ILE A 114 -10.29 -2.44 -4.01
CA ILE A 114 -9.50 -3.67 -3.99
C ILE A 114 -10.23 -4.70 -4.84
N TYR A 115 -9.56 -5.79 -5.20
CA TYR A 115 -10.22 -6.91 -5.85
C TYR A 115 -11.07 -7.69 -4.83
N ASP A 116 -12.14 -8.32 -5.31
CA ASP A 116 -13.20 -8.86 -4.45
C ASP A 116 -12.92 -10.25 -3.86
N GLY A 117 -11.78 -10.84 -4.17
CA GLY A 117 -11.40 -12.16 -3.65
C GLY A 117 -11.75 -13.33 -4.55
N THR A 118 -12.40 -13.08 -5.71
CA THR A 118 -12.80 -14.15 -6.64
C THR A 118 -11.79 -14.41 -7.75
N PHE A 119 -10.74 -13.60 -7.85
CA PHE A 119 -9.74 -13.66 -8.92
C PHE A 119 -10.34 -13.53 -10.32
N SER A 120 -11.44 -12.78 -10.43
CA SER A 120 -12.17 -12.56 -11.69
C SER A 120 -11.91 -11.18 -12.29
N GLY A 121 -11.05 -10.37 -11.69
CA GLY A 121 -10.83 -8.99 -12.10
C GLY A 121 -11.89 -8.03 -11.58
N THR A 122 -12.84 -8.51 -10.78
CA THR A 122 -13.90 -7.69 -10.21
C THR A 122 -13.39 -6.92 -9.00
N LYS A 123 -13.64 -5.62 -8.97
CA LYS A 123 -13.23 -4.73 -7.88
C LYS A 123 -14.41 -4.42 -6.97
N LYS A 124 -14.11 -4.11 -5.72
CA LYS A 124 -15.09 -3.62 -4.75
C LYS A 124 -14.52 -2.44 -3.99
N THR A 125 -15.40 -1.63 -3.39
CA THR A 125 -14.99 -0.56 -2.48
C THR A 125 -14.39 -1.17 -1.23
N GLY A 126 -13.22 -0.66 -0.82
CA GLY A 126 -12.55 -1.13 0.37
C GLY A 126 -11.08 -0.73 0.37
N VAL A 127 -10.40 -1.06 1.45
CA VAL A 127 -8.98 -0.75 1.65
C VAL A 127 -8.16 -2.03 1.83
N GLY A 128 -6.86 -1.93 1.54
CA GLY A 128 -5.93 -3.03 1.75
C GLY A 128 -5.58 -3.20 3.23
N VAL A 129 -4.88 -4.28 3.54
CA VAL A 129 -4.51 -4.63 4.93
C VAL A 129 -3.63 -3.55 5.56
N ALA A 130 -2.58 -3.12 4.86
CA ALA A 130 -1.68 -2.09 5.38
C ALA A 130 -2.37 -0.74 5.49
N THR A 131 -3.19 -0.37 4.50
CA THR A 131 -3.93 0.89 4.51
C THR A 131 -4.86 0.96 5.71
N ALA A 132 -5.61 -0.12 6.00
CA ALA A 132 -6.47 -0.19 7.19
C ALA A 132 -5.67 0.05 8.47
N TYR A 133 -4.50 -0.57 8.58
CA TYR A 133 -3.64 -0.42 9.74
C TYR A 133 -3.16 1.04 9.90
N PHE A 134 -2.70 1.65 8.81
CA PHE A 134 -2.23 3.04 8.82
C PHE A 134 -3.34 4.03 9.20
N ILE A 135 -4.54 3.83 8.65
CA ILE A 135 -5.70 4.67 8.99
C ILE A 135 -6.03 4.55 10.49
N GLN A 136 -6.03 3.34 11.03
CA GLN A 136 -6.29 3.12 12.46
C GLN A 136 -5.22 3.77 13.34
N LYS A 137 -4.00 3.95 12.82
CA LYS A 137 -2.91 4.64 13.52
C LYS A 137 -2.94 6.16 13.33
N GLY A 138 -3.94 6.70 12.64
CA GLY A 138 -4.11 8.14 12.47
C GLY A 138 -3.34 8.75 11.31
N MET A 139 -2.81 7.94 10.40
CA MET A 139 -2.11 8.44 9.22
C MET A 139 -3.08 8.89 8.15
N GLN A 140 -2.69 9.90 7.36
CA GLN A 140 -3.43 10.34 6.18
C GLN A 140 -2.97 9.54 4.97
N VAL A 141 -3.90 8.90 4.26
CA VAL A 141 -3.58 8.03 3.13
C VAL A 141 -4.20 8.58 1.85
N TYR A 142 -3.35 8.70 0.84
CA TYR A 142 -3.74 9.04 -0.54
C TYR A 142 -3.29 7.90 -1.45
N SER A 143 -3.84 7.87 -2.68
CA SER A 143 -3.39 6.93 -3.71
C SER A 143 -2.80 7.68 -4.90
N GLU A 144 -2.26 6.95 -5.88
CA GLU A 144 -1.77 7.57 -7.11
C GLU A 144 -2.90 8.26 -7.89
N ALA A 145 -4.15 7.87 -7.66
CA ALA A 145 -5.29 8.54 -8.28
C ALA A 145 -5.49 9.96 -7.77
N ASP A 146 -4.96 10.28 -6.59
CA ASP A 146 -5.04 11.62 -5.99
C ASP A 146 -3.89 12.52 -6.44
N LEU A 147 -2.91 12.02 -7.20
CA LEU A 147 -1.70 12.77 -7.55
C LEU A 147 -1.97 14.09 -8.29
N PRO A 148 -2.92 14.20 -9.25
CA PRO A 148 -3.19 15.48 -9.88
C PRO A 148 -3.57 16.57 -8.88
N THR A 149 -4.36 16.24 -7.88
CA THR A 149 -4.74 17.16 -6.80
C THR A 149 -3.56 17.46 -5.88
N LEU A 150 -2.79 16.42 -5.52
CA LEU A 150 -1.62 16.57 -4.65
C LEU A 150 -0.54 17.42 -5.27
N CYS A 151 -0.37 17.38 -6.59
CA CYS A 151 0.60 18.23 -7.30
C CYS A 151 0.30 19.72 -7.08
N SER A 152 -0.97 20.12 -7.09
CA SER A 152 -1.37 21.52 -6.83
C SER A 152 -1.29 21.89 -5.36
N GLN A 153 -1.23 20.90 -4.45
CA GLN A 153 -1.18 21.11 -3.01
C GLN A 153 0.15 20.68 -2.40
N ARG A 154 1.21 20.63 -3.21
CA ARG A 154 2.50 20.09 -2.79
C ARG A 154 3.05 20.78 -1.55
N GLY A 155 2.91 22.11 -1.47
CA GLY A 155 3.38 22.86 -0.30
C GLY A 155 2.66 22.42 0.98
N ILE A 156 1.35 22.23 0.93
CA ILE A 156 0.57 21.73 2.06
C ILE A 156 0.98 20.30 2.42
N LEU A 157 1.15 19.46 1.41
CA LEU A 157 1.53 18.05 1.58
C LEU A 157 2.89 17.90 2.25
N LEU A 158 3.86 18.77 1.92
CA LEU A 158 5.20 18.74 2.47
C LEU A 158 5.37 19.59 3.74
N GLY A 159 4.33 20.28 4.16
CA GLY A 159 4.37 21.10 5.37
C GLY A 159 5.06 22.43 5.21
N ASP A 160 5.14 22.95 4.01
CA ASP A 160 5.74 24.26 3.72
C ASP A 160 4.85 25.42 4.17
#